data_af5783fb17db8bde93ea3548f100be84
#
_entry.id   af5783fb17db8bde93ea3548f100be84
#
_cell.length_a   1.000
_cell.length_b   1.000
_cell.length_c   1.000
_cell.angle_alpha   90.00
_cell.angle_beta   90.00
_cell.angle_gamma   90.00
#
_symmetry.space_group_name_H-M   'P 1'
#
loop_
_entity.id
_entity.type
_entity.pdbx_description
1 polymer ?
#
loop_
_entity_poly.entity_id
_entity_poly.type
_entity_poly.pdbx_seq_one_letter_code
_entity_poly.pdbx_strand_id
1 'polypeptide(L)'
;RQGNILEAAEGLRPSSEIKMHLRCYEKREDVFSVLHAHPPGATGFAVAHKAMDMYNMIEDVAVLGSVPLTPYGTPSTSEVPDAIEPYLEEHDVMLLENHGALAVGSDVITAFYRMESLELWAKITINAVILGGSRDISRENIQKLIDLRGFYRVTGRHPGYKKYNPEGENPF
;
A
#
# COMPACT_ATOMS: atom_id res chain seq x y z
N ARG A 1 0.91 14.81 -16.74
CA ARG A 1 0.76 14.67 -15.29
C ARG A 1 0.00 15.83 -14.62
N GLN A 2 -0.32 16.90 -15.35
CA GLN A 2 -1.00 18.10 -14.83
C GLN A 2 -2.54 17.92 -14.65
N GLY A 3 -3.10 16.76 -15.02
CA GLY A 3 -4.54 16.50 -14.89
C GLY A 3 -5.44 17.20 -15.89
N ASN A 4 -4.88 17.82 -16.93
CA ASN A 4 -5.66 18.41 -18.00
C ASN A 4 -6.34 17.30 -18.82
N ILE A 5 -7.65 17.41 -19.03
CA ILE A 5 -8.39 16.54 -19.94
C ILE A 5 -8.04 16.93 -21.36
N LEU A 6 -7.34 16.05 -22.07
CA LEU A 6 -6.96 16.25 -23.47
C LEU A 6 -8.05 15.74 -24.42
N GLU A 7 -8.71 14.62 -24.02
CA GLU A 7 -9.78 13.99 -24.77
C GLU A 7 -10.70 13.25 -23.81
N ALA A 8 -11.98 13.29 -24.03
CA ALA A 8 -12.98 12.50 -23.31
C ALA A 8 -14.13 12.17 -24.25
N ALA A 9 -14.67 10.95 -24.17
CA ALA A 9 -15.90 10.61 -24.86
C ALA A 9 -17.08 11.43 -24.28
N GLU A 10 -18.10 11.69 -25.09
CA GLU A 10 -19.26 12.45 -24.69
C GLU A 10 -19.93 11.85 -23.44
N GLY A 11 -20.20 12.67 -22.45
CA GLY A 11 -20.84 12.25 -21.20
C GLY A 11 -19.92 11.58 -20.17
N LEU A 12 -18.65 11.29 -20.51
CA LEU A 12 -17.69 10.75 -19.54
C LEU A 12 -17.00 11.86 -18.75
N ARG A 13 -16.77 11.58 -17.46
CA ARG A 13 -15.99 12.44 -16.56
C ARG A 13 -14.95 11.59 -15.83
N PRO A 14 -13.79 12.18 -15.47
CA PRO A 14 -12.83 11.51 -14.60
C PRO A 14 -13.46 11.11 -13.27
N SER A 15 -12.92 10.06 -12.66
CA SER A 15 -13.28 9.69 -11.29
C SER A 15 -13.06 10.85 -10.33
N SER A 16 -13.84 10.94 -9.27
CA SER A 16 -13.63 11.89 -8.17
C SER A 16 -12.25 11.72 -7.50
N GLU A 17 -11.68 10.50 -7.59
CA GLU A 17 -10.39 10.16 -7.00
C GLU A 17 -9.18 10.44 -7.91
N ILE A 18 -9.40 11.04 -9.09
CA ILE A 18 -8.32 11.34 -10.04
C ILE A 18 -7.18 12.15 -9.43
N LYS A 19 -7.47 13.06 -8.49
CA LYS A 19 -6.47 13.89 -7.81
C LYS A 19 -5.45 13.04 -7.04
N MET A 20 -5.91 11.96 -6.40
CA MET A 20 -5.04 11.00 -5.69
C MET A 20 -4.11 10.28 -6.68
N HIS A 21 -4.65 9.80 -7.82
CA HIS A 21 -3.85 9.18 -8.86
C HIS A 21 -2.78 10.12 -9.41
N LEU A 22 -3.15 11.36 -9.70
CA LEU A 22 -2.23 12.38 -10.22
C LEU A 22 -1.11 12.68 -9.23
N ARG A 23 -1.40 12.79 -7.92
CA ARG A 23 -0.41 13.01 -6.89
C ARG A 23 0.66 11.90 -6.89
N CYS A 24 0.27 10.63 -7.05
CA CYS A 24 1.21 9.52 -7.15
C CYS A 24 2.13 9.69 -8.37
N TYR A 25 1.59 10.03 -9.54
CA TYR A 25 2.38 10.26 -10.75
C TYR A 25 3.27 11.51 -10.69
N GLU A 26 2.87 12.53 -9.95
CA GLU A 26 3.66 13.75 -9.76
C GLU A 26 4.85 13.52 -8.84
N LYS A 27 4.65 12.76 -7.77
CA LYS A 27 5.65 12.56 -6.72
C LYS A 27 6.61 11.41 -6.99
N ARG A 28 6.25 10.48 -7.90
CA ARG A 28 7.05 9.29 -8.18
C ARG A 28 7.20 9.06 -9.67
N GLU A 29 8.44 9.19 -10.15
CA GLU A 29 8.78 8.96 -11.56
C GLU A 29 8.73 7.49 -11.98
N ASP A 30 8.92 6.59 -11.01
CA ASP A 30 8.87 5.13 -11.18
C ASP A 30 7.45 4.54 -11.20
N VAL A 31 6.43 5.38 -10.95
CA VAL A 31 5.02 4.96 -10.95
C VAL A 31 4.38 5.24 -12.30
N PHE A 32 3.88 4.18 -12.94
CA PHE A 32 3.14 4.22 -14.21
C PHE A 32 1.72 3.67 -14.09
N SER A 33 1.36 3.11 -12.93
CA SER A 33 0.00 2.67 -12.63
C SER A 33 -0.36 2.94 -11.18
N VAL A 34 -1.59 3.38 -10.97
CA VAL A 34 -2.19 3.62 -9.65
C VAL A 34 -3.53 2.89 -9.59
N LEU A 35 -3.69 2.04 -8.61
CA LEU A 35 -4.89 1.27 -8.34
C LEU A 35 -5.49 1.70 -7.01
N HIS A 36 -6.76 2.08 -7.03
CA HIS A 36 -7.55 2.34 -5.83
C HIS A 36 -8.75 1.42 -5.80
N ALA A 37 -8.99 0.79 -4.66
CA ALA A 37 -10.11 -0.12 -4.45
C ALA A 37 -10.53 -0.16 -2.96
N HIS A 38 -11.69 -0.76 -2.70
CA HIS A 38 -12.19 -1.03 -1.36
C HIS A 38 -12.22 -2.55 -1.09
N PRO A 39 -11.06 -3.25 -1.08
CA PRO A 39 -11.04 -4.67 -0.83
C PRO A 39 -11.50 -4.95 0.61
N PRO A 40 -12.46 -5.87 0.84
CA PRO A 40 -13.16 -5.96 2.13
C PRO A 40 -12.26 -6.23 3.34
N GLY A 41 -11.25 -7.08 3.20
CA GLY A 41 -10.32 -7.40 4.27
C GLY A 41 -9.44 -6.19 4.64
N ALA A 42 -8.77 -5.60 3.66
CA ALA A 42 -7.89 -4.45 3.86
C ALA A 42 -8.68 -3.20 4.30
N THR A 43 -9.87 -2.97 3.72
CA THR A 43 -10.75 -1.87 4.14
C THR A 43 -11.21 -2.07 5.58
N GLY A 44 -11.37 -3.31 6.05
CA GLY A 44 -11.64 -3.60 7.46
C GLY A 44 -10.55 -3.06 8.40
N PHE A 45 -9.28 -3.20 8.04
CA PHE A 45 -8.17 -2.59 8.78
C PHE A 45 -8.23 -1.06 8.74
N ALA A 46 -8.52 -0.48 7.57
CA ALA A 46 -8.66 0.97 7.41
C ALA A 46 -9.77 1.56 8.28
N VAL A 47 -10.92 0.87 8.37
CA VAL A 47 -12.05 1.25 9.23
C VAL A 47 -11.77 1.02 10.71
N ALA A 48 -10.98 -0.01 11.04
CA ALA A 48 -10.54 -0.28 12.41
C ALA A 48 -9.38 0.65 12.87
N HIS A 49 -8.94 1.56 12.03
CA HIS A 49 -7.80 2.47 12.25
C HIS A 49 -6.51 1.72 12.59
N LYS A 50 -6.23 0.66 11.84
CA LYS A 50 -5.04 -0.18 12.02
C LYS A 50 -4.21 -0.23 10.75
N ALA A 51 -2.94 0.12 10.87
CA ALA A 51 -1.95 -0.20 9.85
C ALA A 51 -1.73 -1.72 9.77
N MET A 52 -1.21 -2.19 8.64
CA MET A 52 -0.76 -3.58 8.50
C MET A 52 0.77 -3.60 8.56
N ASP A 53 1.29 -3.66 9.77
CA ASP A 53 2.72 -3.62 10.10
C ASP A 53 3.21 -4.88 10.85
N MET A 54 2.39 -5.94 10.82
CA MET A 54 2.77 -7.26 11.30
C MET A 54 3.62 -7.99 10.25
N TYR A 55 4.54 -8.82 10.69
CA TYR A 55 5.42 -9.60 9.82
C TYR A 55 5.10 -11.10 9.93
N ASN A 56 3.87 -11.47 9.61
CA ASN A 56 3.29 -12.79 9.86
C ASN A 56 3.09 -13.66 8.61
N MET A 57 3.37 -13.09 7.41
CA MET A 57 3.27 -13.80 6.13
C MET A 57 4.52 -13.58 5.31
N ILE A 58 5.11 -14.66 4.77
CA ILE A 58 6.39 -14.60 4.04
C ILE A 58 6.29 -13.79 2.75
N GLU A 59 5.20 -13.95 2.01
CA GLU A 59 4.96 -13.22 0.75
C GLU A 59 4.84 -11.73 1.00
N ASP A 60 4.09 -11.33 2.02
CA ASP A 60 3.83 -9.92 2.32
C ASP A 60 5.05 -9.23 2.90
N VAL A 61 5.84 -9.95 3.73
CA VAL A 61 7.15 -9.48 4.18
C VAL A 61 8.07 -9.22 2.99
N ALA A 62 8.13 -10.12 2.02
CA ALA A 62 8.99 -9.96 0.85
C ALA A 62 8.49 -8.91 -0.14
N VAL A 63 7.17 -8.80 -0.36
CA VAL A 63 6.58 -7.96 -1.40
C VAL A 63 6.24 -6.56 -0.89
N LEU A 64 5.47 -6.47 0.19
CA LEU A 64 4.88 -5.21 0.67
C LEU A 64 5.68 -4.57 1.81
N GLY A 65 6.25 -5.38 2.68
CA GLY A 65 6.80 -4.91 3.94
C GLY A 65 5.71 -4.48 4.91
N SER A 66 5.68 -3.22 5.34
CA SER A 66 4.57 -2.65 6.11
C SER A 66 3.67 -1.79 5.23
N VAL A 67 2.38 -1.79 5.55
CA VAL A 67 1.37 -0.97 4.87
C VAL A 67 0.81 0.04 5.86
N PRO A 68 1.10 1.34 5.69
CA PRO A 68 0.67 2.38 6.60
C PRO A 68 -0.83 2.65 6.46
N LEU A 69 -1.42 3.21 7.51
CA LEU A 69 -2.72 3.86 7.46
C LEU A 69 -2.51 5.37 7.32
N THR A 70 -2.97 5.94 6.22
CA THR A 70 -2.93 7.40 6.03
C THR A 70 -4.06 8.07 6.82
N PRO A 71 -3.91 9.32 7.25
CA PRO A 71 -4.99 10.07 7.87
C PRO A 71 -6.22 10.15 6.96
N TYR A 72 -7.39 10.34 7.57
CA TYR A 72 -8.63 10.58 6.83
C TYR A 72 -8.51 11.80 5.92
N GLY A 73 -9.03 11.66 4.72
CA GLY A 73 -9.22 12.73 3.76
C GLY A 73 -10.60 12.62 3.10
N THR A 74 -11.30 13.74 2.96
CA THR A 74 -12.60 13.79 2.29
C THR A 74 -12.43 13.53 0.79
N PRO A 75 -13.07 12.48 0.23
CA PRO A 75 -13.03 12.18 -1.20
C PRO A 75 -13.40 13.39 -2.07
N SER A 76 -12.86 13.45 -3.28
CA SER A 76 -13.05 14.54 -4.25
C SER A 76 -12.37 15.89 -3.88
N THR A 77 -11.82 16.02 -2.69
CA THR A 77 -11.08 17.22 -2.24
C THR A 77 -9.58 17.08 -2.48
N SER A 78 -8.76 18.01 -1.97
CA SER A 78 -7.30 17.86 -1.91
C SER A 78 -6.83 17.05 -0.69
N GLU A 79 -7.71 16.77 0.25
CA GLU A 79 -7.34 16.14 1.52
C GLU A 79 -6.78 14.72 1.32
N VAL A 80 -7.41 13.90 0.44
CA VAL A 80 -6.90 12.54 0.16
C VAL A 80 -5.48 12.58 -0.46
N PRO A 81 -5.23 13.32 -1.56
CA PRO A 81 -3.87 13.43 -2.10
C PRO A 81 -2.86 14.01 -1.10
N ASP A 82 -3.26 14.97 -0.26
CA ASP A 82 -2.38 15.55 0.76
C ASP A 82 -2.08 14.54 1.89
N ALA A 83 -3.06 13.71 2.26
CA ALA A 83 -2.89 12.67 3.27
C ALA A 83 -1.95 11.53 2.83
N ILE A 84 -1.95 11.16 1.54
CA ILE A 84 -1.09 10.08 1.03
C ILE A 84 0.34 10.55 0.74
N GLU A 85 0.55 11.82 0.42
CA GLU A 85 1.84 12.35 -0.05
C GLU A 85 3.04 12.00 0.85
N PRO A 86 2.96 12.13 2.19
CA PRO A 86 4.09 11.82 3.09
C PRO A 86 4.54 10.35 3.03
N TYR A 87 3.68 9.44 2.57
CA TYR A 87 3.94 8.00 2.52
C TYR A 87 4.47 7.53 1.18
N LEU A 88 4.30 8.33 0.09
CA LEU A 88 4.62 7.91 -1.27
C LEU A 88 6.11 7.63 -1.49
N GLU A 89 6.99 8.26 -0.72
CA GLU A 89 8.43 8.06 -0.87
C GLU A 89 8.85 6.63 -0.49
N GLU A 90 8.22 6.06 0.55
CA GLU A 90 8.67 4.80 1.15
C GLU A 90 7.73 3.63 0.87
N HIS A 91 6.49 3.87 0.44
CA HIS A 91 5.45 2.85 0.33
C HIS A 91 4.87 2.76 -1.07
N ASP A 92 4.66 1.53 -1.52
CA ASP A 92 3.95 1.24 -2.77
C ASP A 92 2.48 0.89 -2.53
N VAL A 93 2.12 0.60 -1.27
CA VAL A 93 0.75 0.28 -0.85
C VAL A 93 0.45 1.01 0.44
N MET A 94 -0.77 1.51 0.58
CA MET A 94 -1.25 2.17 1.79
C MET A 94 -2.76 1.99 1.98
N LEU A 95 -3.18 2.01 3.23
CA LEU A 95 -4.58 2.06 3.62
C LEU A 95 -5.01 3.53 3.75
N LEU A 96 -6.23 3.81 3.33
CA LEU A 96 -6.87 5.12 3.46
C LEU A 96 -7.91 5.04 4.57
N GLU A 97 -7.72 5.81 5.64
CA GLU A 97 -8.59 5.77 6.84
C GLU A 97 -10.07 5.92 6.47
N ASN A 98 -10.91 4.98 6.94
CA ASN A 98 -12.35 4.89 6.68
C ASN A 98 -12.74 4.88 5.19
N HIS A 99 -11.81 4.51 4.28
CA HIS A 99 -12.06 4.60 2.85
C HIS A 99 -11.77 3.29 2.12
N GLY A 100 -10.50 2.91 2.04
CA GLY A 100 -10.07 1.75 1.26
C GLY A 100 -8.57 1.61 1.19
N ALA A 101 -8.04 1.24 0.02
CA ALA A 101 -6.62 1.02 -0.20
C ALA A 101 -6.13 1.63 -1.52
N LEU A 102 -4.86 1.98 -1.54
CA LEU A 102 -4.13 2.48 -2.70
C LEU A 102 -2.91 1.60 -2.95
N ALA A 103 -2.68 1.20 -4.20
CA ALA A 103 -1.46 0.53 -4.63
C ALA A 103 -0.90 1.23 -5.87
N VAL A 104 0.43 1.36 -5.94
CA VAL A 104 1.11 1.91 -7.11
C VAL A 104 2.05 0.86 -7.72
N GLY A 105 2.38 1.01 -8.98
CA GLY A 105 3.29 0.09 -9.68
C GLY A 105 3.90 0.68 -10.92
N SER A 106 4.97 0.02 -11.41
CA SER A 106 5.59 0.30 -12.72
C SER A 106 4.69 -0.04 -13.91
N ASP A 107 3.65 -0.82 -13.67
CA ASP A 107 2.62 -1.21 -14.65
C ASP A 107 1.35 -1.64 -13.91
N VAL A 108 0.26 -1.85 -14.65
CA VAL A 108 -1.05 -2.16 -14.09
C VAL A 108 -1.07 -3.53 -13.40
N ILE A 109 -0.32 -4.50 -13.89
CA ILE A 109 -0.26 -5.87 -13.32
C ILE A 109 0.48 -5.83 -11.98
N THR A 110 1.58 -5.09 -11.90
CA THR A 110 2.34 -4.88 -10.66
C THR A 110 1.47 -4.22 -9.58
N ALA A 111 0.74 -3.15 -9.92
CA ALA A 111 -0.17 -2.49 -8.99
C ALA A 111 -1.32 -3.42 -8.56
N PHE A 112 -1.86 -4.22 -9.49
CA PHE A 112 -2.91 -5.19 -9.21
C PHE A 112 -2.45 -6.29 -8.24
N TYR A 113 -1.29 -6.90 -8.49
CA TYR A 113 -0.77 -7.94 -7.58
C TYR A 113 -0.47 -7.42 -6.19
N ARG A 114 -0.01 -6.18 -6.06
CA ARG A 114 0.17 -5.55 -4.74
C ARG A 114 -1.16 -5.38 -4.00
N MET A 115 -2.21 -4.98 -4.70
CA MET A 115 -3.56 -4.86 -4.12
C MET A 115 -4.12 -6.23 -3.73
N GLU A 116 -3.92 -7.25 -4.58
CA GLU A 116 -4.35 -8.62 -4.31
C GLU A 116 -3.61 -9.20 -3.10
N SER A 117 -2.28 -9.03 -3.01
CA SER A 117 -1.48 -9.43 -1.85
C SER A 117 -1.96 -8.76 -0.58
N LEU A 118 -2.20 -7.45 -0.60
CA LEU A 118 -2.74 -6.71 0.53
C LEU A 118 -4.06 -7.33 1.04
N GLU A 119 -5.00 -7.59 0.14
CA GLU A 119 -6.30 -8.15 0.49
C GLU A 119 -6.18 -9.59 1.03
N LEU A 120 -5.33 -10.41 0.41
CA LEU A 120 -5.08 -11.77 0.89
C LEU A 120 -4.48 -11.76 2.30
N TRP A 121 -3.47 -10.94 2.52
CA TRP A 121 -2.83 -10.77 3.82
C TRP A 121 -3.81 -10.31 4.89
N ALA A 122 -4.64 -9.32 4.59
CA ALA A 122 -5.68 -8.83 5.49
C ALA A 122 -6.65 -9.95 5.89
N LYS A 123 -7.14 -10.74 4.94
CA LYS A 123 -8.05 -11.87 5.20
C LYS A 123 -7.38 -12.96 6.05
N ILE A 124 -6.15 -13.32 5.74
CA ILE A 124 -5.38 -14.31 6.52
C ILE A 124 -5.18 -13.83 7.95
N THR A 125 -4.81 -12.55 8.12
CA THR A 125 -4.60 -11.97 9.44
C THR A 125 -5.89 -11.92 10.26
N ILE A 126 -7.02 -11.55 9.66
CA ILE A 126 -8.34 -11.59 10.32
C ILE A 126 -8.66 -13.01 10.79
N ASN A 127 -8.45 -14.02 9.93
CA ASN A 127 -8.67 -15.42 10.30
C ASN A 127 -7.73 -15.87 11.43
N ALA A 128 -6.46 -15.46 11.41
CA ALA A 128 -5.51 -15.77 12.46
C ALA A 128 -5.93 -15.15 13.80
N VAL A 129 -6.45 -13.92 13.80
CA VAL A 129 -6.98 -13.26 15.01
C VAL A 129 -8.16 -14.04 15.59
N ILE A 130 -9.08 -14.52 14.75
CA ILE A 130 -10.22 -15.36 15.16
C ILE A 130 -9.73 -16.68 15.79
N LEU A 131 -8.63 -17.24 15.29
CA LEU A 131 -8.01 -18.47 15.81
C LEU A 131 -7.13 -18.26 17.06
N GLY A 132 -7.08 -17.06 17.62
CA GLY A 132 -6.34 -16.76 18.85
C GLY A 132 -5.13 -15.83 18.68
N GLY A 133 -4.93 -15.26 17.49
CA GLY A 133 -3.90 -14.28 17.20
C GLY A 133 -2.84 -14.76 16.20
N SER A 134 -2.23 -13.80 15.51
CA SER A 134 -1.08 -14.05 14.63
C SER A 134 0.23 -13.94 15.40
N ARG A 135 1.28 -14.55 14.87
CA ARG A 135 2.64 -14.41 15.40
C ARG A 135 3.56 -13.96 14.30
N ASP A 136 4.37 -12.95 14.61
CA ASP A 136 5.36 -12.46 13.67
C ASP A 136 6.49 -13.48 13.44
N ILE A 137 7.02 -13.46 12.24
CA ILE A 137 8.25 -14.15 11.85
C ILE A 137 9.41 -13.50 12.63
N SER A 138 10.41 -14.30 13.03
CA SER A 138 11.55 -13.74 13.74
C SER A 138 12.32 -12.74 12.88
N ARG A 139 12.94 -11.73 13.53
CA ARG A 139 13.73 -10.69 12.83
C ARG A 139 14.79 -11.29 11.89
N GLU A 140 15.48 -12.36 12.34
CA GLU A 140 16.48 -13.06 11.52
C GLU A 140 15.85 -13.63 10.24
N ASN A 141 14.68 -14.22 10.31
CA ASN A 141 14.00 -14.79 9.15
C ASN A 141 13.37 -13.72 8.26
N ILE A 142 12.92 -12.60 8.83
CA ILE A 142 12.48 -11.43 8.04
C ILE A 142 13.64 -10.93 7.17
N GLN A 143 14.86 -10.82 7.73
CA GLN A 143 16.03 -10.41 6.96
C GLN A 143 16.29 -11.36 5.79
N LYS A 144 16.25 -12.68 6.02
CA LYS A 144 16.43 -13.67 4.94
C LYS A 144 15.41 -13.49 3.82
N LEU A 145 14.14 -13.18 4.16
CA LEU A 145 13.09 -12.92 3.17
C LEU A 145 13.38 -11.65 2.36
N ILE A 146 13.85 -10.60 3.02
CA ILE A 146 14.22 -9.34 2.35
C ILE A 146 15.40 -9.58 1.41
N ASP A 147 16.40 -10.34 1.83
CA ASP A 147 17.58 -10.67 0.99
C ASP A 147 17.19 -11.48 -0.26
N LEU A 148 16.12 -12.26 -0.19
CA LEU A 148 15.58 -13.03 -1.32
C LEU A 148 14.78 -12.20 -2.35
N ARG A 149 14.45 -10.92 -2.06
CA ARG A 149 13.68 -10.06 -2.98
C ARG A 149 14.29 -10.01 -4.38
N GLY A 150 15.62 -9.84 -4.47
CA GLY A 150 16.33 -9.83 -5.75
C GLY A 150 16.22 -11.16 -6.51
N PHE A 151 16.29 -12.29 -5.82
CA PHE A 151 16.13 -13.63 -6.39
C PHE A 151 14.72 -13.81 -6.97
N TYR A 152 13.69 -13.37 -6.25
CA TYR A 152 12.29 -13.42 -6.69
C TYR A 152 11.92 -12.27 -7.64
N ARG A 153 12.87 -11.39 -8.00
CA ARG A 153 12.64 -10.22 -8.86
C ARG A 153 11.55 -9.27 -8.32
N VAL A 154 11.41 -9.23 -7.02
CA VAL A 154 10.48 -8.28 -6.38
C VAL A 154 11.08 -6.89 -6.46
N THR A 155 10.34 -5.96 -7.03
CA THR A 155 10.73 -4.55 -7.20
C THR A 155 9.87 -3.64 -6.32
N GLY A 156 10.26 -2.37 -6.24
CA GLY A 156 9.52 -1.34 -5.54
C GLY A 156 10.01 -1.07 -4.13
N ARG A 157 9.27 -0.21 -3.43
CA ARG A 157 9.62 0.26 -2.08
C ARG A 157 9.37 -0.84 -1.05
N HIS A 158 10.19 -0.83 0.00
CA HIS A 158 10.06 -1.83 1.07
C HIS A 158 10.38 -1.22 2.44
N PRO A 159 9.38 -0.65 3.14
CA PRO A 159 9.57 -0.01 4.44
C PRO A 159 9.53 -0.98 5.64
N GLY A 160 9.64 -2.27 5.41
CA GLY A 160 9.31 -3.37 6.31
C GLY A 160 9.96 -3.40 7.69
N TYR A 161 11.07 -2.71 7.89
CA TYR A 161 11.85 -2.78 9.14
C TYR A 161 11.51 -1.70 10.15
N LYS A 162 10.67 -0.74 9.84
CA LYS A 162 10.30 0.36 10.77
C LYS A 162 9.71 -0.15 12.09
N LYS A 163 9.01 -1.27 12.07
CA LYS A 163 8.47 -1.92 13.26
C LYS A 163 9.57 -2.30 14.27
N TYR A 164 10.74 -2.69 13.82
CA TYR A 164 11.85 -3.15 14.64
C TYR A 164 12.90 -2.07 14.91
N ASN A 165 12.83 -0.95 14.18
CA ASN A 165 13.70 0.20 14.35
C ASN A 165 12.92 1.49 14.07
N PRO A 166 11.95 1.86 14.95
CA PRO A 166 11.05 2.98 14.72
C PRO A 166 11.76 4.34 14.77
N GLU A 167 12.92 4.44 15.41
CA GLU A 167 13.62 5.71 15.63
C GLU A 167 14.73 5.98 14.62
N GLY A 168 14.96 5.08 13.69
CA GLY A 168 16.15 5.29 12.98
C GLY A 168 16.39 4.61 11.67
N GLU A 169 17.62 4.37 11.49
CA GLU A 169 18.17 3.76 10.31
C GLU A 169 17.62 2.35 10.09
N ASN A 170 17.40 2.04 8.85
CA ASN A 170 17.07 0.71 8.39
C ASN A 170 18.12 -0.29 8.88
N PRO A 171 17.75 -1.30 9.70
CA PRO A 171 18.69 -2.28 10.20
C PRO A 171 19.07 -3.33 9.14
N PHE A 172 18.53 -3.24 7.91
CA PHE A 172 18.70 -4.20 6.82
C PHE A 172 19.39 -3.59 5.61
#